data_5e8c3a9515897d26f3dee60c64957932
#
_entry.id   5e8c3a9515897d26f3dee60c64957932
#
_cell.length_a   1.000
_cell.length_b   1.000
_cell.length_c   1.000
_cell.angle_alpha   90.00
_cell.angle_beta   90.00
_cell.angle_gamma   90.00
#
_symmetry.space_group_name_H-M   'P 1'
#
loop_
_entity.id
_entity.type
_entity.pdbx_description
1 polymer ?
#
loop_
_entity_poly.entity_id
_entity_poly.type
_entity_poly.pdbx_seq_one_letter_code
_entity_poly.pdbx_strand_id
1 'polypeptide(L)'
;MKTLLKNGTVVSGDMSVREDVLIDGEKIVKVGRNLEAEDAQVVDVNGKLLFPGFIDGHTHFDLEVAGTVTADDFETGTRAAIAGGTTLVIDYASQDKCGHTLREGLEKWHEKADGKCSCDYSFHMSIVEWNEETQREIQDMINEGITSFKLYMTYPAMIVDDGDLYKIIKKLNEYGCFAGVHCENAGAIDALIAEAKKEGRLGPENHPLVRPDIMEAEAVHRLLVIADAADAPVMVVHLTNRKAFEEVMRARMNGQKVYAETCPQYLLLDDSVYSKPDFEGAKYVCAPPIRKKADQDCLWKALANDQIQTVATDQCSFTMEQKALGKDDFTKIPGGLPGVQTRGTLLYTYGVRTGRITQEQMCRLLSENAAKLYGVYPNKGVIREGSDADIVVFDPEKENVISAKTHLYHTDNNPYEGFKLHGDIDSVYLRGAHVVQDGKVILEKTGKYIKRGKNQM
;
A
#
# COMPACT_ATOMS: atom_id res chain seq x y z
N MET A 1 -0.57 1.61 31.71
CA MET A 1 -1.95 2.11 32.01
C MET A 1 -2.90 1.19 31.26
N LYS A 2 -3.98 0.73 31.92
CA LYS A 2 -4.97 -0.08 31.23
C LYS A 2 -6.05 0.79 30.61
N THR A 3 -6.54 0.40 29.43
CA THR A 3 -7.65 1.04 28.75
C THR A 3 -8.70 0.00 28.40
N LEU A 4 -9.96 0.29 28.71
CA LEU A 4 -11.10 -0.56 28.38
C LEU A 4 -12.00 0.15 27.36
N LEU A 5 -11.96 -0.32 26.10
CA LEU A 5 -12.88 0.12 25.06
C LEU A 5 -14.19 -0.63 25.21
N LYS A 6 -15.29 0.06 25.52
CA LYS A 6 -16.59 -0.56 25.81
C LYS A 6 -17.62 -0.31 24.72
N ASN A 7 -18.50 -1.31 24.53
CA ASN A 7 -19.69 -1.22 23.68
C ASN A 7 -19.43 -1.11 22.17
N GLY A 8 -18.20 -1.29 21.71
CA GLY A 8 -17.85 -1.24 20.29
C GLY A 8 -18.27 -2.49 19.53
N THR A 9 -18.19 -2.44 18.21
CA THR A 9 -18.30 -3.60 17.35
C THR A 9 -16.91 -3.98 16.85
N VAL A 10 -16.36 -5.06 17.35
CA VAL A 10 -15.07 -5.62 16.89
C VAL A 10 -15.27 -6.24 15.52
N VAL A 11 -14.49 -5.81 14.55
CA VAL A 11 -14.51 -6.30 13.16
C VAL A 11 -13.29 -7.18 12.93
N SER A 12 -13.54 -8.43 12.56
CA SER A 12 -12.52 -9.37 12.07
C SER A 12 -12.71 -9.67 10.59
N GLY A 13 -11.82 -10.46 10.01
CA GLY A 13 -11.98 -10.91 8.63
C GLY A 13 -13.21 -11.83 8.41
N ASP A 14 -13.75 -12.40 9.46
CA ASP A 14 -14.84 -13.40 9.37
C ASP A 14 -16.18 -12.87 9.89
N MET A 15 -16.16 -12.02 10.90
CA MET A 15 -17.39 -11.56 11.56
C MET A 15 -17.20 -10.19 12.25
N SER A 16 -18.34 -9.57 12.53
CA SER A 16 -18.42 -8.37 13.37
C SER A 16 -19.27 -8.66 14.60
N VAL A 17 -18.72 -8.44 15.79
CA VAL A 17 -19.36 -8.78 17.05
C VAL A 17 -19.27 -7.60 18.02
N ARG A 18 -20.37 -7.31 18.73
CA ARG A 18 -20.35 -6.30 19.80
C ARG A 18 -19.63 -6.86 21.01
N GLU A 19 -18.45 -6.33 21.27
CA GLU A 19 -17.55 -6.76 22.34
C GLU A 19 -16.74 -5.59 22.88
N ASP A 20 -16.26 -5.74 24.10
CA ASP A 20 -15.34 -4.82 24.76
C ASP A 20 -13.89 -5.32 24.55
N VAL A 21 -12.93 -4.41 24.53
CA VAL A 21 -11.51 -4.72 24.38
C VAL A 21 -10.72 -4.11 25.52
N LEU A 22 -10.06 -4.97 26.32
CA LEU A 22 -9.16 -4.53 27.39
C LEU A 22 -7.72 -4.54 26.92
N ILE A 23 -7.09 -3.39 27.03
CA ILE A 23 -5.69 -3.13 26.70
C ILE A 23 -4.89 -3.01 28.00
N ASP A 24 -3.73 -3.66 28.09
CA ASP A 24 -2.76 -3.46 29.17
C ASP A 24 -1.35 -3.31 28.57
N GLY A 25 -0.74 -2.15 28.75
CA GLY A 25 0.50 -1.80 28.09
C GLY A 25 0.36 -1.85 26.55
N GLU A 26 1.23 -2.59 25.90
CA GLU A 26 1.24 -2.69 24.41
C GLU A 26 0.29 -3.78 23.87
N LYS A 27 -0.41 -4.55 24.73
CA LYS A 27 -1.14 -5.76 24.32
C LYS A 27 -2.63 -5.70 24.60
N ILE A 28 -3.39 -6.39 23.77
CA ILE A 28 -4.77 -6.76 24.03
C ILE A 28 -4.74 -7.93 25.01
N VAL A 29 -5.31 -7.75 26.20
CA VAL A 29 -5.30 -8.78 27.24
C VAL A 29 -6.64 -9.51 27.37
N LYS A 30 -7.74 -8.90 26.90
CA LYS A 30 -9.04 -9.55 26.87
C LYS A 30 -9.97 -8.95 25.82
N VAL A 31 -10.73 -9.82 25.17
CA VAL A 31 -11.83 -9.45 24.26
C VAL A 31 -13.07 -10.21 24.71
N GLY A 32 -14.22 -9.55 24.85
CA GLY A 32 -15.45 -10.19 25.26
C GLY A 32 -16.53 -9.20 25.67
N ARG A 33 -17.67 -9.73 26.11
CA ARG A 33 -18.82 -8.89 26.49
C ARG A 33 -18.81 -8.54 27.96
N ASN A 34 -19.27 -7.32 28.29
CA ASN A 34 -19.44 -6.83 29.65
C ASN A 34 -18.15 -6.94 30.47
N LEU A 35 -17.03 -6.59 29.92
CA LEU A 35 -15.76 -6.57 30.64
C LEU A 35 -15.77 -5.47 31.70
N GLU A 36 -15.16 -5.78 32.84
CA GLU A 36 -14.92 -4.85 33.93
C GLU A 36 -13.44 -4.87 34.28
N ALA A 37 -12.89 -3.70 34.56
CA ALA A 37 -11.50 -3.53 34.99
C ALA A 37 -11.44 -2.28 35.89
N GLU A 38 -11.33 -2.47 37.20
CA GLU A 38 -11.39 -1.39 38.19
C GLU A 38 -10.28 -0.35 38.06
N ASP A 39 -9.13 -0.75 37.50
CA ASP A 39 -7.93 0.07 37.30
C ASP A 39 -7.72 0.54 35.85
N ALA A 40 -8.74 0.41 35.00
CA ALA A 40 -8.67 0.83 33.61
C ALA A 40 -9.36 2.17 33.34
N GLN A 41 -8.79 2.97 32.45
CA GLN A 41 -9.51 4.07 31.83
C GLN A 41 -10.59 3.50 30.92
N VAL A 42 -11.85 3.76 31.24
CA VAL A 42 -12.98 3.31 30.40
C VAL A 42 -13.26 4.34 29.32
N VAL A 43 -13.30 3.88 28.07
CA VAL A 43 -13.64 4.68 26.88
C VAL A 43 -14.88 4.05 26.24
N ASP A 44 -15.99 4.78 26.23
CA ASP A 44 -17.22 4.32 25.56
C ASP A 44 -17.13 4.56 24.06
N VAL A 45 -17.13 3.48 23.30
CA VAL A 45 -17.07 3.46 21.82
C VAL A 45 -18.36 2.90 21.22
N ASN A 46 -19.49 3.14 21.91
CA ASN A 46 -20.81 2.71 21.44
C ASN A 46 -21.13 3.27 20.05
N GLY A 47 -21.64 2.40 19.17
CA GLY A 47 -21.94 2.75 17.77
C GLY A 47 -20.73 2.79 16.83
N LYS A 48 -19.49 2.61 17.35
CA LYS A 48 -18.27 2.63 16.54
C LYS A 48 -17.80 1.23 16.20
N LEU A 49 -17.06 1.13 15.09
CA LEU A 49 -16.40 -0.09 14.64
C LEU A 49 -14.95 -0.10 15.15
N LEU A 50 -14.53 -1.24 15.67
CA LEU A 50 -13.15 -1.46 16.10
C LEU A 50 -12.46 -2.36 15.08
N PHE A 51 -11.66 -1.77 14.21
CA PHE A 51 -10.80 -2.52 13.29
C PHE A 51 -9.43 -2.76 13.89
N PRO A 52 -8.75 -3.88 13.59
CA PRO A 52 -7.31 -3.96 13.81
C PRO A 52 -6.62 -2.85 13.01
N GLY A 53 -5.53 -2.33 13.52
CA GLY A 53 -4.73 -1.31 12.85
C GLY A 53 -4.52 -1.65 11.38
N PHE A 54 -4.74 -0.70 10.48
CA PHE A 54 -4.54 -0.90 9.04
C PHE A 54 -3.05 -1.03 8.74
N ILE A 55 -2.74 -1.87 7.75
CA ILE A 55 -1.38 -2.11 7.26
C ILE A 55 -1.32 -1.65 5.80
N ASP A 56 -0.40 -0.74 5.49
CA ASP A 56 -0.11 -0.36 4.11
C ASP A 56 1.21 -0.98 3.67
N GLY A 57 1.13 -1.97 2.80
CA GLY A 57 2.29 -2.70 2.29
C GLY A 57 2.94 -2.05 1.08
N HIS A 58 2.58 -0.79 0.73
CA HIS A 58 3.11 -0.16 -0.48
C HIS A 58 3.20 1.36 -0.33
N THR A 59 4.35 1.83 0.16
CA THR A 59 4.64 3.26 0.31
C THR A 59 6.04 3.60 -0.21
N HIS A 60 6.23 4.86 -0.58
CA HIS A 60 7.48 5.43 -1.09
C HIS A 60 7.72 6.79 -0.44
N PHE A 61 8.14 6.78 0.82
CA PHE A 61 8.52 7.99 1.53
C PHE A 61 9.99 8.35 1.29
N ASP A 62 10.29 9.65 1.19
CA ASP A 62 11.64 10.17 1.00
C ASP A 62 12.39 9.48 -0.16
N LEU A 63 11.64 9.18 -1.26
CA LEU A 63 12.16 8.49 -2.43
C LEU A 63 12.73 9.49 -3.44
N GLU A 64 14.00 9.33 -3.78
CA GLU A 64 14.66 10.05 -4.86
C GLU A 64 14.26 9.44 -6.22
N VAL A 65 13.47 10.15 -6.99
CA VAL A 65 12.92 9.66 -8.28
C VAL A 65 12.62 10.82 -9.23
N ALA A 66 12.75 10.57 -10.55
CA ALA A 66 12.45 11.55 -11.61
C ALA A 66 13.14 12.93 -11.44
N GLY A 67 14.33 12.96 -10.85
CA GLY A 67 15.10 14.18 -10.63
C GLY A 67 14.61 15.05 -9.47
N THR A 68 13.77 14.51 -8.61
CA THR A 68 13.27 15.14 -7.39
C THR A 68 13.19 14.12 -6.25
N VAL A 69 12.60 14.50 -5.12
CA VAL A 69 12.30 13.62 -3.98
C VAL A 69 10.81 13.70 -3.71
N THR A 70 10.17 12.60 -3.27
CA THR A 70 8.76 12.63 -2.87
C THR A 70 8.51 13.71 -1.83
N ALA A 71 7.34 14.37 -1.89
CA ALA A 71 7.00 15.48 -1.00
C ALA A 71 6.87 15.03 0.46
N ASP A 72 6.42 13.81 0.68
CA ASP A 72 6.36 13.22 2.02
C ASP A 72 7.63 12.41 2.31
N ASP A 73 8.26 12.71 3.44
CA ASP A 73 9.28 11.90 4.09
C ASP A 73 8.64 10.92 5.10
N PHE A 74 9.47 10.17 5.84
CA PHE A 74 8.98 9.25 6.86
C PHE A 74 8.26 9.95 8.03
N GLU A 75 8.61 11.18 8.36
CA GLU A 75 7.93 11.94 9.42
C GLU A 75 6.53 12.37 8.98
N THR A 76 6.41 13.05 7.85
CA THR A 76 5.14 13.58 7.35
C THR A 76 4.23 12.49 6.83
N GLY A 77 4.77 11.53 6.08
CA GLY A 77 4.02 10.42 5.51
C GLY A 77 3.45 9.47 6.57
N THR A 78 4.24 9.11 7.59
CA THR A 78 3.74 8.22 8.66
C THR A 78 2.79 8.94 9.62
N ARG A 79 2.91 10.28 9.76
CA ARG A 79 1.91 11.09 10.46
C ARG A 79 0.57 11.09 9.71
N ALA A 80 0.59 11.23 8.39
CA ALA A 80 -0.62 11.10 7.56
C ALA A 80 -1.19 9.67 7.62
N ALA A 81 -0.33 8.65 7.62
CA ALA A 81 -0.71 7.25 7.71
C ALA A 81 -1.47 6.95 9.01
N ILE A 82 -0.91 7.34 10.17
CA ILE A 82 -1.54 7.05 11.46
C ILE A 82 -2.86 7.81 11.63
N ALA A 83 -2.98 9.03 11.11
CA ALA A 83 -4.24 9.77 11.08
C ALA A 83 -5.33 9.05 10.27
N GLY A 84 -4.93 8.31 9.23
CA GLY A 84 -5.80 7.47 8.41
C GLY A 84 -6.03 6.05 8.95
N GLY A 85 -5.58 5.76 10.19
CA GLY A 85 -5.74 4.45 10.82
C GLY A 85 -4.68 3.42 10.44
N THR A 86 -3.67 3.79 9.65
CA THR A 86 -2.58 2.89 9.28
C THR A 86 -1.54 2.85 10.38
N THR A 87 -1.45 1.71 11.09
CA THR A 87 -0.54 1.51 12.23
C THR A 87 0.79 0.87 11.84
N LEU A 88 0.87 0.32 10.62
CA LEU A 88 2.10 -0.23 10.06
C LEU A 88 2.18 0.14 8.57
N VAL A 89 3.31 0.73 8.16
CA VAL A 89 3.68 0.90 6.76
C VAL A 89 4.85 -0.03 6.41
N ILE A 90 4.88 -0.53 5.17
CA ILE A 90 6.02 -1.29 4.66
C ILE A 90 6.51 -0.57 3.40
N ASP A 91 7.62 0.12 3.53
CA ASP A 91 8.22 0.94 2.48
C ASP A 91 9.25 0.15 1.66
N TYR A 92 9.68 0.67 0.53
CA TYR A 92 10.61 -0.01 -0.38
C TYR A 92 12.03 0.54 -0.24
N ALA A 93 12.84 -0.09 0.63
CA ALA A 93 14.28 0.11 0.62
C ALA A 93 14.84 -0.34 -0.74
N SER A 94 15.70 0.45 -1.33
CA SER A 94 16.16 0.22 -2.69
C SER A 94 17.68 0.05 -2.75
N GLN A 95 18.10 -1.01 -3.44
CA GLN A 95 19.45 -1.15 -3.93
C GLN A 95 19.67 -0.12 -5.06
N ASP A 96 20.79 0.59 -5.05
CA ASP A 96 21.21 1.38 -6.20
C ASP A 96 21.99 0.49 -7.19
N LYS A 97 21.92 0.76 -8.53
CA LYS A 97 22.71 0.07 -9.53
C LYS A 97 24.21 0.42 -9.42
N CYS A 98 25.02 -0.31 -10.16
CA CYS A 98 26.47 -0.10 -10.27
C CYS A 98 27.29 -0.58 -9.05
N GLY A 99 26.95 -1.75 -8.54
CA GLY A 99 27.72 -2.46 -7.52
C GLY A 99 27.40 -2.09 -6.08
N HIS A 100 26.26 -1.38 -5.85
CA HIS A 100 25.78 -1.16 -4.49
C HIS A 100 25.09 -2.42 -3.94
N THR A 101 25.18 -2.61 -2.64
CA THR A 101 24.70 -3.79 -1.93
C THR A 101 23.26 -3.60 -1.44
N LEU A 102 22.59 -4.72 -1.09
CA LEU A 102 21.29 -4.65 -0.43
C LEU A 102 21.41 -4.02 0.97
N ARG A 103 22.54 -4.26 1.65
CA ARG A 103 22.83 -3.71 2.96
C ARG A 103 22.94 -2.20 2.93
N GLU A 104 23.67 -1.64 1.98
CA GLU A 104 23.75 -0.17 1.81
C GLU A 104 22.37 0.44 1.57
N GLY A 105 21.53 -0.20 0.75
CA GLY A 105 20.16 0.21 0.55
C GLY A 105 19.32 0.17 1.83
N LEU A 106 19.45 -0.88 2.63
CA LEU A 106 18.76 -1.01 3.91
C LEU A 106 19.20 0.06 4.92
N GLU A 107 20.50 0.27 5.07
CA GLU A 107 21.07 1.28 5.97
C GLU A 107 20.59 2.69 5.61
N LYS A 108 20.57 3.03 4.31
CA LYS A 108 20.03 4.31 3.81
C LYS A 108 18.55 4.50 4.24
N TRP A 109 17.72 3.45 4.17
CA TRP A 109 16.31 3.54 4.58
C TRP A 109 16.14 3.64 6.10
N HIS A 110 16.97 2.96 6.88
CA HIS A 110 17.01 3.15 8.33
C HIS A 110 17.38 4.60 8.72
N GLU A 111 18.37 5.22 8.08
CA GLU A 111 18.73 6.62 8.31
C GLU A 111 17.58 7.59 8.02
N LYS A 112 16.76 7.26 7.01
CA LYS A 112 15.57 8.05 6.66
C LYS A 112 14.42 7.87 7.65
N ALA A 113 14.22 6.69 8.22
CA ALA A 113 13.03 6.32 8.98
C ALA A 113 13.21 6.30 10.50
N ASP A 114 14.37 5.86 11.01
CA ASP A 114 14.56 5.59 12.43
C ASP A 114 14.38 6.84 13.29
N GLY A 115 13.51 6.72 14.29
CA GLY A 115 13.16 7.80 15.22
C GLY A 115 12.27 8.91 14.67
N LYS A 116 11.79 8.79 13.42
CA LYS A 116 10.95 9.81 12.77
C LYS A 116 9.49 9.36 12.61
N CYS A 117 9.24 8.05 12.52
CA CYS A 117 7.95 7.48 12.18
C CYS A 117 6.90 7.64 13.29
N SER A 118 5.68 8.04 12.94
CA SER A 118 4.53 8.13 13.85
C SER A 118 3.73 6.83 13.92
N CYS A 119 3.76 5.96 12.89
CA CYS A 119 3.30 4.58 12.95
C CYS A 119 4.48 3.62 12.89
N ASP A 120 4.25 2.34 13.18
CA ASP A 120 5.26 1.29 12.99
C ASP A 120 5.64 1.18 11.52
N TYR A 121 6.85 0.72 11.24
CA TYR A 121 7.37 0.60 9.88
C TYR A 121 8.21 -0.65 9.69
N SER A 122 8.29 -1.10 8.47
CA SER A 122 9.17 -2.16 7.99
C SER A 122 9.56 -1.88 6.55
N PHE A 123 10.37 -2.74 5.94
CA PHE A 123 10.81 -2.55 4.57
C PHE A 123 10.63 -3.80 3.71
N HIS A 124 10.30 -3.60 2.44
CA HIS A 124 10.64 -4.50 1.35
C HIS A 124 12.05 -4.14 0.87
N MET A 125 12.73 -5.08 0.21
CA MET A 125 13.99 -4.79 -0.45
C MET A 125 13.82 -4.88 -1.97
N SER A 126 14.09 -3.77 -2.67
CA SER A 126 14.14 -3.73 -4.13
C SER A 126 15.48 -4.29 -4.61
N ILE A 127 15.44 -5.30 -5.49
CA ILE A 127 16.61 -5.86 -6.14
C ILE A 127 16.63 -5.35 -7.58
N VAL A 128 17.66 -4.62 -7.95
CA VAL A 128 17.82 -4.02 -9.28
C VAL A 128 19.07 -4.53 -10.03
N GLU A 129 19.93 -5.25 -9.34
CA GLU A 129 21.11 -5.89 -9.88
C GLU A 129 21.30 -7.27 -9.25
N TRP A 130 21.54 -8.31 -10.07
CA TRP A 130 21.68 -9.68 -9.61
C TRP A 130 23.08 -10.20 -9.83
N ASN A 131 23.84 -10.35 -8.78
CA ASN A 131 25.23 -10.84 -8.77
C ASN A 131 25.46 -11.76 -7.56
N GLU A 132 26.68 -12.29 -7.41
CA GLU A 132 27.01 -13.19 -6.29
C GLU A 132 26.88 -12.54 -4.91
N GLU A 133 27.13 -11.24 -4.80
CA GLU A 133 27.02 -10.51 -3.55
C GLU A 133 25.55 -10.32 -3.15
N THR A 134 24.72 -9.85 -4.07
CA THR A 134 23.26 -9.74 -3.86
C THR A 134 22.66 -11.07 -3.42
N GLN A 135 23.09 -12.19 -4.02
CA GLN A 135 22.63 -13.53 -3.63
C GLN A 135 22.98 -13.89 -2.18
N ARG A 136 24.18 -13.54 -1.72
CA ARG A 136 24.62 -13.80 -0.34
C ARG A 136 23.85 -12.95 0.66
N GLU A 137 23.57 -11.69 0.32
CA GLU A 137 22.89 -10.75 1.20
C GLU A 137 21.39 -11.03 1.40
N ILE A 138 20.76 -11.88 0.57
CA ILE A 138 19.36 -12.30 0.79
C ILE A 138 19.15 -12.84 2.20
N GLN A 139 20.07 -13.68 2.71
CA GLN A 139 19.97 -14.21 4.06
C GLN A 139 20.12 -13.11 5.12
N ASP A 140 20.98 -12.12 4.88
CA ASP A 140 21.14 -10.98 5.78
C ASP A 140 19.88 -10.14 5.86
N MET A 141 19.23 -9.90 4.71
CA MET A 141 17.92 -9.21 4.67
C MET A 141 16.85 -9.96 5.47
N ILE A 142 16.81 -11.29 5.36
CA ILE A 142 15.89 -12.12 6.14
C ILE A 142 16.18 -12.03 7.65
N ASN A 143 17.43 -12.01 8.05
CA ASN A 143 17.84 -11.87 9.46
C ASN A 143 17.43 -10.50 10.03
N GLU A 144 17.36 -9.46 9.18
CA GLU A 144 16.81 -8.14 9.54
C GLU A 144 15.28 -8.09 9.51
N GLY A 145 14.61 -9.20 9.15
CA GLY A 145 13.15 -9.29 9.11
C GLY A 145 12.54 -8.81 7.78
N ILE A 146 13.34 -8.71 6.73
CA ILE A 146 12.88 -8.43 5.38
C ILE A 146 12.63 -9.75 4.66
N THR A 147 11.36 -10.11 4.47
CA THR A 147 10.93 -11.40 3.93
C THR A 147 10.12 -11.27 2.64
N SER A 148 10.05 -10.07 2.11
CA SER A 148 9.45 -9.76 0.82
C SER A 148 10.30 -8.76 0.06
N PHE A 149 10.36 -8.92 -1.26
CA PHE A 149 11.25 -8.18 -2.15
C PHE A 149 10.46 -7.49 -3.25
N LYS A 150 11.07 -6.51 -3.94
CA LYS A 150 10.47 -5.81 -5.07
C LYS A 150 11.32 -5.96 -6.31
N LEU A 151 10.66 -6.22 -7.45
CA LEU A 151 11.28 -6.29 -8.77
C LEU A 151 10.49 -5.41 -9.74
N TYR A 152 11.17 -4.98 -10.80
CA TYR A 152 10.59 -4.10 -11.80
C TYR A 152 10.84 -4.67 -13.20
N MET A 153 9.80 -4.69 -14.02
CA MET A 153 9.86 -5.05 -15.43
C MET A 153 9.89 -3.80 -16.33
N THR A 154 10.03 -2.64 -15.73
CA THR A 154 10.15 -1.32 -16.39
C THR A 154 11.10 -0.42 -15.61
N TYR A 155 11.34 0.77 -16.10
CA TYR A 155 12.28 1.79 -15.59
C TYR A 155 13.76 1.40 -15.75
N PRO A 156 14.53 2.11 -16.62
CA PRO A 156 15.93 1.76 -16.93
C PRO A 156 16.83 1.64 -15.69
N ALA A 157 16.56 2.45 -14.64
CA ALA A 157 17.33 2.40 -13.41
C ALA A 157 17.03 1.18 -12.53
N MET A 158 15.88 0.51 -12.70
CA MET A 158 15.38 -0.51 -11.79
C MET A 158 15.08 -1.86 -12.45
N ILE A 159 14.91 -1.88 -13.77
CA ILE A 159 14.52 -3.08 -14.51
C ILE A 159 15.57 -4.20 -14.37
N VAL A 160 15.08 -5.42 -14.11
CA VAL A 160 15.83 -6.68 -14.24
C VAL A 160 15.39 -7.42 -15.49
N ASP A 161 16.28 -8.12 -16.16
CA ASP A 161 15.92 -8.94 -17.31
C ASP A 161 15.19 -10.23 -16.91
N ASP A 162 14.56 -10.89 -17.87
CA ASP A 162 13.77 -12.11 -17.62
C ASP A 162 14.61 -13.26 -17.04
N GLY A 163 15.90 -13.35 -17.39
CA GLY A 163 16.81 -14.37 -16.85
C GLY A 163 17.13 -14.12 -15.38
N ASP A 164 17.39 -12.88 -14.99
CA ASP A 164 17.63 -12.52 -13.61
C ASP A 164 16.33 -12.54 -12.80
N LEU A 165 15.21 -12.11 -13.38
CA LEU A 165 13.88 -12.27 -12.77
C LEU A 165 13.62 -13.73 -12.36
N TYR A 166 13.85 -14.70 -13.26
CA TYR A 166 13.75 -16.13 -12.98
C TYR A 166 14.65 -16.57 -11.81
N LYS A 167 15.93 -16.19 -11.85
CA LYS A 167 16.90 -16.58 -10.83
C LYS A 167 16.55 -16.00 -9.46
N ILE A 168 16.14 -14.73 -9.41
CA ILE A 168 15.78 -14.04 -8.18
C ILE A 168 14.56 -14.70 -7.55
N ILE A 169 13.44 -14.84 -8.27
CA ILE A 169 12.21 -15.40 -7.69
C ILE A 169 12.39 -16.85 -7.23
N LYS A 170 13.16 -17.65 -8.00
CA LYS A 170 13.52 -19.00 -7.61
C LYS A 170 14.34 -19.01 -6.32
N LYS A 171 15.34 -18.12 -6.21
CA LYS A 171 16.18 -18.01 -5.02
C LYS A 171 15.38 -17.55 -3.80
N LEU A 172 14.50 -16.59 -3.95
CA LEU A 172 13.62 -16.13 -2.87
C LEU A 172 12.70 -17.25 -2.37
N ASN A 173 12.17 -18.07 -3.27
CA ASN A 173 11.33 -19.21 -2.90
C ASN A 173 12.09 -20.26 -2.06
N GLU A 174 13.38 -20.50 -2.32
CA GLU A 174 14.22 -21.39 -1.50
C GLU A 174 14.24 -20.97 -0.02
N TYR A 175 14.13 -19.66 0.26
CA TYR A 175 14.06 -19.09 1.60
C TYR A 175 12.62 -18.97 2.16
N GLY A 176 11.59 -19.29 1.36
CA GLY A 176 10.19 -19.08 1.70
C GLY A 176 9.79 -17.59 1.66
N CYS A 177 10.49 -16.82 0.86
CA CYS A 177 10.21 -15.41 0.56
C CYS A 177 9.54 -15.28 -0.81
N PHE A 178 9.04 -14.09 -1.14
CA PHE A 178 8.45 -13.80 -2.43
C PHE A 178 8.79 -12.38 -2.89
N ALA A 179 8.54 -12.09 -4.17
CA ALA A 179 8.67 -10.75 -4.73
C ALA A 179 7.31 -10.19 -5.16
N GLY A 180 7.09 -8.91 -4.84
CA GLY A 180 6.11 -8.07 -5.52
C GLY A 180 6.74 -7.50 -6.79
N VAL A 181 6.03 -7.50 -7.90
CA VAL A 181 6.58 -7.12 -9.19
C VAL A 181 5.75 -6.02 -9.85
N HIS A 182 6.41 -4.93 -10.25
CA HIS A 182 5.84 -3.91 -11.11
C HIS A 182 5.86 -4.41 -12.56
N CYS A 183 4.67 -4.65 -13.12
CA CYS A 183 4.52 -5.31 -14.41
C CYS A 183 4.08 -4.32 -15.50
N GLU A 184 5.01 -3.79 -16.26
CA GLU A 184 4.75 -3.06 -17.51
C GLU A 184 5.83 -3.41 -18.55
N ASN A 185 5.46 -3.49 -19.84
CA ASN A 185 6.38 -3.79 -20.93
C ASN A 185 7.20 -2.55 -21.31
N ALA A 186 8.43 -2.47 -20.80
CA ALA A 186 9.32 -1.33 -20.98
C ALA A 186 9.58 -1.01 -22.46
N GLY A 187 9.95 -2.01 -23.27
CA GLY A 187 10.36 -1.78 -24.66
C GLY A 187 9.23 -1.25 -25.54
N ALA A 188 8.01 -1.78 -25.37
CA ALA A 188 6.84 -1.29 -26.11
C ALA A 188 6.42 0.11 -25.64
N ILE A 189 6.48 0.38 -24.35
CA ILE A 189 6.19 1.70 -23.77
C ILE A 189 7.18 2.74 -24.28
N ASP A 190 8.47 2.43 -24.33
CA ASP A 190 9.51 3.34 -24.85
C ASP A 190 9.28 3.68 -26.34
N ALA A 191 8.87 2.70 -27.14
CA ALA A 191 8.50 2.92 -28.53
C ALA A 191 7.28 3.84 -28.68
N LEU A 192 6.22 3.60 -27.89
CA LEU A 192 5.01 4.44 -27.87
C LEU A 192 5.31 5.87 -27.41
N ILE A 193 6.19 6.04 -26.42
CA ILE A 193 6.68 7.35 -25.97
C ILE A 193 7.42 8.06 -27.11
N ALA A 194 8.30 7.37 -27.81
CA ALA A 194 9.05 7.95 -28.93
C ALA A 194 8.11 8.41 -30.07
N GLU A 195 7.09 7.62 -30.40
CA GLU A 195 6.07 7.98 -31.38
C GLU A 195 5.28 9.23 -30.94
N ALA A 196 4.80 9.26 -29.68
CA ALA A 196 4.06 10.40 -29.13
C ALA A 196 4.88 11.70 -29.19
N LYS A 197 6.17 11.63 -28.81
CA LYS A 197 7.09 12.79 -28.90
C LYS A 197 7.30 13.25 -30.32
N LYS A 198 7.48 12.34 -31.27
CA LYS A 198 7.63 12.66 -32.71
C LYS A 198 6.39 13.37 -33.27
N GLU A 199 5.22 13.03 -32.77
CA GLU A 199 3.94 13.64 -33.15
C GLU A 199 3.61 14.92 -32.37
N GLY A 200 4.45 15.36 -31.45
CA GLY A 200 4.23 16.55 -30.63
C GLY A 200 3.17 16.37 -29.54
N ARG A 201 2.81 15.13 -29.20
CA ARG A 201 1.87 14.80 -28.13
C ARG A 201 2.59 14.77 -26.78
N LEU A 202 2.64 15.91 -26.10
CA LEU A 202 3.51 16.14 -24.94
C LEU A 202 2.74 16.41 -23.62
N GLY A 203 1.41 16.55 -23.68
CA GLY A 203 0.59 16.80 -22.49
C GLY A 203 0.30 15.54 -21.66
N PRO A 204 -0.17 15.72 -20.40
CA PRO A 204 -0.42 14.61 -19.48
C PRO A 204 -1.48 13.61 -19.96
N GLU A 205 -2.40 14.02 -20.85
CA GLU A 205 -3.42 13.18 -21.46
C GLU A 205 -2.82 12.03 -22.30
N ASN A 206 -1.56 12.14 -22.70
CA ASN A 206 -0.86 11.10 -23.45
C ASN A 206 -0.27 10.01 -22.53
N HIS A 207 -0.14 10.26 -21.24
CA HIS A 207 0.42 9.30 -20.28
C HIS A 207 -0.26 7.92 -20.33
N PRO A 208 -1.60 7.78 -20.24
CA PRO A 208 -2.26 6.49 -20.36
C PRO A 208 -2.23 5.91 -21.77
N LEU A 209 -2.06 6.74 -22.81
CA LEU A 209 -2.03 6.27 -24.21
C LEU A 209 -0.72 5.58 -24.57
N VAL A 210 0.40 6.00 -23.97
CA VAL A 210 1.70 5.37 -24.16
C VAL A 210 1.96 4.20 -23.20
N ARG A 211 1.08 4.01 -22.22
CA ARG A 211 1.10 2.90 -21.26
C ARG A 211 -0.25 2.17 -21.26
N PRO A 212 -0.71 1.64 -22.43
CA PRO A 212 -2.02 1.03 -22.52
C PRO A 212 -2.11 -0.23 -21.63
N ASP A 213 -3.34 -0.56 -21.25
CA ASP A 213 -3.67 -1.68 -20.35
C ASP A 213 -3.07 -3.03 -20.79
N ILE A 214 -2.94 -3.23 -22.12
CA ILE A 214 -2.38 -4.46 -22.67
C ILE A 214 -0.86 -4.60 -22.39
N MET A 215 -0.14 -3.50 -22.15
CA MET A 215 1.30 -3.54 -21.82
C MET A 215 1.51 -4.00 -20.37
N GLU A 216 0.57 -3.71 -19.48
CA GLU A 216 0.53 -4.28 -18.13
C GLU A 216 0.13 -5.77 -18.18
N ALA A 217 -0.92 -6.11 -18.93
CA ALA A 217 -1.38 -7.49 -19.05
C ALA A 217 -0.32 -8.43 -19.65
N GLU A 218 0.43 -7.97 -20.67
CA GLU A 218 1.54 -8.74 -21.26
C GLU A 218 2.63 -8.99 -20.21
N ALA A 219 3.04 -7.95 -19.48
CA ALA A 219 4.09 -8.09 -18.47
C ALA A 219 3.65 -8.99 -17.32
N VAL A 220 2.39 -8.90 -16.88
CA VAL A 220 1.82 -9.84 -15.89
C VAL A 220 1.84 -11.27 -16.43
N HIS A 221 1.39 -11.50 -17.66
CA HIS A 221 1.46 -12.83 -18.28
C HIS A 221 2.89 -13.38 -18.30
N ARG A 222 3.86 -12.59 -18.75
CA ARG A 222 5.28 -12.97 -18.83
C ARG A 222 5.86 -13.27 -17.45
N LEU A 223 5.58 -12.43 -16.43
CA LEU A 223 5.95 -12.73 -15.05
C LEU A 223 5.41 -14.08 -14.59
N LEU A 224 4.12 -14.36 -14.85
CA LEU A 224 3.48 -15.58 -14.37
C LEU A 224 4.01 -16.84 -15.07
N VAL A 225 4.37 -16.74 -16.36
CA VAL A 225 5.08 -17.82 -17.07
C VAL A 225 6.46 -18.09 -16.45
N ILE A 226 7.20 -17.04 -16.12
CA ILE A 226 8.52 -17.17 -15.49
C ILE A 226 8.39 -17.73 -14.06
N ALA A 227 7.39 -17.28 -13.31
CA ALA A 227 7.12 -17.76 -11.95
C ALA A 227 6.72 -19.23 -11.91
N ASP A 228 5.93 -19.69 -12.91
CA ASP A 228 5.58 -21.11 -13.08
C ASP A 228 6.84 -21.96 -13.33
N ALA A 229 7.68 -21.52 -14.24
CA ALA A 229 8.96 -22.21 -14.52
C ALA A 229 9.91 -22.23 -13.30
N ALA A 230 9.79 -21.28 -12.40
CA ALA A 230 10.58 -21.20 -11.15
C ALA A 230 9.91 -21.95 -9.98
N ASP A 231 8.69 -22.44 -10.15
CA ASP A 231 7.83 -23.01 -9.09
C ASP A 231 7.77 -22.08 -7.84
N ALA A 232 7.56 -20.79 -8.08
CA ALA A 232 7.69 -19.76 -7.05
C ALA A 232 6.45 -18.86 -6.93
N PRO A 233 6.05 -18.50 -5.68
CA PRO A 233 4.99 -17.52 -5.48
C PRO A 233 5.46 -16.13 -5.86
N VAL A 234 4.55 -15.34 -6.45
CA VAL A 234 4.78 -13.93 -6.78
C VAL A 234 3.57 -13.09 -6.44
N MET A 235 3.77 -11.79 -6.34
CA MET A 235 2.70 -10.81 -6.17
C MET A 235 2.71 -9.80 -7.31
N VAL A 236 1.56 -9.62 -7.95
CA VAL A 236 1.34 -8.51 -8.86
C VAL A 236 0.89 -7.32 -8.01
N VAL A 237 1.77 -6.32 -7.85
CA VAL A 237 1.46 -5.13 -7.07
C VAL A 237 0.66 -4.12 -7.89
N HIS A 238 -0.10 -3.23 -7.24
CA HIS A 238 -0.87 -2.12 -7.84
C HIS A 238 -1.56 -2.49 -9.17
N LEU A 239 -2.23 -3.65 -9.23
CA LEU A 239 -2.98 -4.15 -10.39
C LEU A 239 -4.09 -3.16 -10.79
N THR A 240 -4.15 -2.77 -12.07
CA THR A 240 -4.97 -1.64 -12.50
C THR A 240 -6.18 -2.00 -13.36
N ASN A 241 -6.15 -3.14 -14.07
CA ASN A 241 -7.11 -3.39 -15.15
C ASN A 241 -7.55 -4.85 -15.26
N ARG A 242 -8.66 -5.04 -15.97
CA ARG A 242 -9.28 -6.35 -16.18
C ARG A 242 -8.38 -7.34 -16.91
N LYS A 243 -7.67 -6.92 -17.97
CA LYS A 243 -6.85 -7.84 -18.77
C LYS A 243 -5.70 -8.43 -17.94
N ALA A 244 -5.03 -7.60 -17.15
CA ALA A 244 -3.98 -8.06 -16.23
C ALA A 244 -4.56 -8.97 -15.12
N PHE A 245 -5.75 -8.65 -14.60
CA PHE A 245 -6.43 -9.50 -13.63
C PHE A 245 -6.82 -10.87 -14.22
N GLU A 246 -7.27 -10.93 -15.48
CA GLU A 246 -7.58 -12.17 -16.17
C GLU A 246 -6.34 -13.10 -16.29
N GLU A 247 -5.13 -12.53 -16.47
CA GLU A 247 -3.88 -13.31 -16.45
C GLU A 247 -3.59 -13.89 -15.05
N VAL A 248 -3.79 -13.11 -13.99
CA VAL A 248 -3.66 -13.60 -12.60
C VAL A 248 -4.63 -14.76 -12.35
N MET A 249 -5.88 -14.63 -12.77
CA MET A 249 -6.87 -15.69 -12.58
C MET A 249 -6.54 -16.94 -13.39
N ARG A 250 -6.04 -16.79 -14.62
CA ARG A 250 -5.59 -17.94 -15.46
C ARG A 250 -4.45 -18.70 -14.77
N ALA A 251 -3.46 -18.02 -14.22
CA ALA A 251 -2.37 -18.63 -13.50
C ALA A 251 -2.85 -19.40 -12.26
N ARG A 252 -3.75 -18.81 -11.48
CA ARG A 252 -4.35 -19.48 -10.31
C ARG A 252 -5.18 -20.72 -10.69
N MET A 253 -5.91 -20.66 -11.79
CA MET A 253 -6.66 -21.83 -12.30
C MET A 253 -5.73 -22.98 -12.68
N ASN A 254 -4.49 -22.70 -13.05
CA ASN A 254 -3.44 -23.69 -13.32
C ASN A 254 -2.67 -24.11 -12.05
N GLY A 255 -3.09 -23.68 -10.86
CA GLY A 255 -2.50 -24.05 -9.57
C GLY A 255 -1.35 -23.18 -9.10
N GLN A 256 -1.01 -22.09 -9.82
CA GLN A 256 0.05 -21.18 -9.39
C GLN A 256 -0.35 -20.38 -8.15
N LYS A 257 0.58 -20.16 -7.24
CA LYS A 257 0.43 -19.31 -6.07
C LYS A 257 0.77 -17.85 -6.44
N VAL A 258 -0.27 -17.07 -6.73
CA VAL A 258 -0.15 -15.67 -7.16
C VAL A 258 -0.96 -14.79 -6.21
N TYR A 259 -0.33 -13.75 -5.66
CA TYR A 259 -1.02 -12.70 -4.91
C TYR A 259 -1.24 -11.48 -5.80
N ALA A 260 -2.24 -10.68 -5.47
CA ALA A 260 -2.54 -9.43 -6.17
C ALA A 260 -2.90 -8.33 -5.18
N GLU A 261 -2.49 -7.12 -5.51
CA GLU A 261 -2.77 -5.89 -4.80
C GLU A 261 -3.36 -4.87 -5.77
N THR A 262 -4.28 -4.04 -5.29
CA THR A 262 -4.73 -2.85 -6.01
C THR A 262 -4.70 -1.62 -5.11
N CYS A 263 -5.04 -0.44 -5.65
CA CYS A 263 -4.99 0.81 -4.91
C CYS A 263 -6.28 1.61 -5.11
N PRO A 264 -6.64 2.53 -4.16
CA PRO A 264 -7.86 3.32 -4.25
C PRO A 264 -8.02 4.12 -5.55
N GLN A 265 -6.92 4.61 -6.13
CA GLN A 265 -6.95 5.36 -7.40
C GLN A 265 -7.51 4.53 -8.54
N TYR A 266 -7.24 3.24 -8.61
CA TYR A 266 -7.76 2.34 -9.65
C TYR A 266 -9.20 1.88 -9.40
N LEU A 267 -9.70 2.08 -8.19
CA LEU A 267 -11.08 1.76 -7.80
C LEU A 267 -12.04 2.96 -7.99
N LEU A 268 -11.52 4.20 -7.96
CA LEU A 268 -12.33 5.39 -7.81
C LEU A 268 -12.12 6.45 -8.90
N LEU A 269 -10.98 6.47 -9.56
CA LEU A 269 -10.66 7.43 -10.63
C LEU A 269 -10.64 6.71 -11.98
N ASP A 270 -10.95 7.43 -13.05
CA ASP A 270 -10.85 6.94 -14.43
C ASP A 270 -9.97 7.87 -15.29
N ASP A 271 -9.59 7.40 -16.48
CA ASP A 271 -8.61 8.06 -17.34
C ASP A 271 -9.04 9.45 -17.86
N SER A 272 -10.31 9.85 -17.67
CA SER A 272 -10.76 11.21 -17.98
C SER A 272 -10.05 12.29 -17.15
N VAL A 273 -9.49 11.92 -16.00
CA VAL A 273 -8.76 12.85 -15.12
C VAL A 273 -7.51 13.44 -15.78
N TYR A 274 -6.91 12.73 -16.74
CA TYR A 274 -5.72 13.20 -17.46
C TYR A 274 -6.00 14.33 -18.45
N SER A 275 -7.26 14.46 -18.90
CA SER A 275 -7.69 15.48 -19.86
C SER A 275 -8.19 16.77 -19.19
N LYS A 276 -7.99 16.94 -17.89
CA LYS A 276 -8.33 18.18 -17.20
C LYS A 276 -7.51 19.36 -17.72
N PRO A 277 -8.13 20.55 -17.88
CA PRO A 277 -7.45 21.72 -18.42
C PRO A 277 -6.33 22.26 -17.52
N ASP A 278 -5.58 23.22 -18.03
CA ASP A 278 -4.59 24.01 -17.29
C ASP A 278 -3.51 23.18 -16.55
N PHE A 279 -3.10 22.06 -17.17
CA PHE A 279 -2.13 21.11 -16.60
C PHE A 279 -2.64 20.35 -15.34
N GLU A 280 -3.90 20.49 -14.97
CA GLU A 280 -4.52 19.81 -13.84
C GLU A 280 -4.44 18.28 -13.95
N GLY A 281 -4.39 17.73 -15.19
CA GLY A 281 -4.20 16.30 -15.43
C GLY A 281 -2.90 15.74 -14.88
N ALA A 282 -1.87 16.58 -14.73
CA ALA A 282 -0.56 16.17 -14.25
C ALA A 282 -0.57 15.59 -12.81
N LYS A 283 -1.47 16.08 -11.96
CA LYS A 283 -1.58 15.58 -10.57
C LYS A 283 -1.97 14.11 -10.49
N TYR A 284 -2.59 13.56 -11.56
CA TYR A 284 -3.04 12.16 -11.62
C TYR A 284 -2.01 11.22 -12.28
N VAL A 285 -0.89 11.75 -12.78
CA VAL A 285 0.15 10.93 -13.39
C VAL A 285 0.77 10.02 -12.33
N CYS A 286 0.61 8.71 -12.54
CA CYS A 286 1.18 7.60 -11.76
C CYS A 286 1.43 6.40 -12.69
N ALA A 287 2.21 5.45 -12.28
CA ALA A 287 2.50 4.27 -13.08
C ALA A 287 2.33 2.98 -12.24
N PRO A 288 1.50 2.03 -12.75
CA PRO A 288 0.74 2.07 -13.99
C PRO A 288 -0.34 3.17 -13.98
N PRO A 289 -0.80 3.65 -15.15
CA PRO A 289 -1.81 4.72 -15.22
C PRO A 289 -3.18 4.31 -14.67
N ILE A 290 -3.96 5.32 -14.27
CA ILE A 290 -5.40 5.18 -14.02
C ILE A 290 -6.08 4.75 -15.31
N ARG A 291 -6.99 3.76 -15.20
CA ARG A 291 -7.64 3.09 -16.32
C ARG A 291 -9.08 3.53 -16.53
N LYS A 292 -9.81 2.80 -17.35
CA LYS A 292 -11.21 3.10 -17.69
C LYS A 292 -12.17 2.69 -16.59
N LYS A 293 -13.35 3.29 -16.59
CA LYS A 293 -14.44 2.95 -15.67
C LYS A 293 -14.79 1.45 -15.63
N ALA A 294 -14.71 0.77 -16.75
CA ALA A 294 -15.00 -0.67 -16.85
C ALA A 294 -13.99 -1.52 -16.06
N ASP A 295 -12.76 -1.06 -15.90
CA ASP A 295 -11.73 -1.74 -15.10
C ASP A 295 -12.02 -1.64 -13.61
N GLN A 296 -12.54 -0.49 -13.14
CA GLN A 296 -12.98 -0.31 -11.75
C GLN A 296 -14.02 -1.38 -11.36
N ASP A 297 -15.03 -1.60 -12.21
CA ASP A 297 -16.09 -2.58 -11.93
C ASP A 297 -15.55 -4.01 -11.84
N CYS A 298 -14.52 -4.33 -12.62
CA CYS A 298 -13.82 -5.62 -12.52
C CYS A 298 -13.06 -5.73 -11.20
N LEU A 299 -12.29 -4.72 -10.82
CA LEU A 299 -11.51 -4.71 -9.58
C LEU A 299 -12.40 -4.78 -8.34
N TRP A 300 -13.51 -4.02 -8.30
CA TRP A 300 -14.48 -4.12 -7.20
C TRP A 300 -15.09 -5.52 -7.07
N LYS A 301 -15.43 -6.18 -8.19
CA LYS A 301 -15.90 -7.57 -8.17
C LYS A 301 -14.81 -8.53 -7.68
N ALA A 302 -13.57 -8.32 -8.06
CA ALA A 302 -12.45 -9.12 -7.61
C ALA A 302 -12.22 -8.98 -6.10
N LEU A 303 -12.36 -7.77 -5.54
CA LEU A 303 -12.32 -7.54 -4.09
C LEU A 303 -13.47 -8.24 -3.37
N ALA A 304 -14.69 -8.12 -3.88
CA ALA A 304 -15.88 -8.77 -3.32
C ALA A 304 -15.81 -10.31 -3.31
N ASN A 305 -15.01 -10.90 -4.20
CA ASN A 305 -14.78 -12.35 -4.28
C ASN A 305 -13.46 -12.79 -3.63
N ASP A 306 -12.80 -11.95 -2.83
CA ASP A 306 -11.51 -12.21 -2.18
C ASP A 306 -10.39 -12.64 -3.16
N GLN A 307 -10.48 -12.19 -4.43
CA GLN A 307 -9.54 -12.52 -5.49
C GLN A 307 -8.34 -11.54 -5.55
N ILE A 308 -8.44 -10.40 -4.90
CA ILE A 308 -7.33 -9.47 -4.63
C ILE A 308 -7.10 -9.46 -3.12
N GLN A 309 -5.86 -9.64 -2.67
CA GLN A 309 -5.55 -9.88 -1.27
C GLN A 309 -5.44 -8.60 -0.47
N THR A 310 -4.90 -7.52 -1.05
CA THR A 310 -4.66 -6.25 -0.33
C THR A 310 -5.10 -5.06 -1.16
N VAL A 311 -5.50 -3.99 -0.46
CA VAL A 311 -5.63 -2.65 -1.02
C VAL A 311 -4.59 -1.78 -0.33
N ALA A 312 -3.50 -1.49 -1.02
CA ALA A 312 -2.43 -0.58 -0.58
C ALA A 312 -2.62 0.80 -1.21
N THR A 313 -1.66 1.71 -1.04
CA THR A 313 -1.79 3.05 -1.62
C THR A 313 -0.87 3.33 -2.78
N ASP A 314 0.31 2.72 -2.79
CA ASP A 314 1.41 3.15 -3.65
C ASP A 314 1.71 4.65 -3.39
N GLN A 315 1.73 5.03 -2.08
CA GLN A 315 1.95 6.41 -1.63
C GLN A 315 3.26 6.94 -2.20
N CYS A 316 3.16 7.90 -3.10
CA CYS A 316 4.31 8.53 -3.76
C CYS A 316 3.90 9.96 -4.14
N SER A 317 3.95 10.89 -3.18
CA SER A 317 3.37 12.22 -3.30
C SER A 317 4.33 13.23 -3.94
N PHE A 318 3.77 14.15 -4.73
CA PHE A 318 4.50 15.27 -5.33
C PHE A 318 3.65 16.54 -5.30
N THR A 319 4.28 17.69 -5.09
CA THR A 319 3.62 18.99 -5.24
C THR A 319 3.36 19.30 -6.71
N MET A 320 2.45 20.25 -6.99
CA MET A 320 2.22 20.69 -8.37
C MET A 320 3.44 21.37 -8.98
N GLU A 321 4.30 22.02 -8.17
CA GLU A 321 5.59 22.53 -8.61
C GLU A 321 6.51 21.41 -9.09
N GLN A 322 6.60 20.30 -8.36
CA GLN A 322 7.34 19.11 -8.79
C GLN A 322 6.74 18.48 -10.05
N LYS A 323 5.41 18.36 -10.13
CA LYS A 323 4.72 17.89 -11.34
C LYS A 323 5.02 18.77 -12.56
N ALA A 324 5.23 20.09 -12.36
CA ALA A 324 5.53 21.02 -13.43
C ALA A 324 6.92 20.84 -14.07
N LEU A 325 7.80 20.00 -13.52
CA LEU A 325 9.03 19.54 -14.19
C LEU A 325 8.73 18.88 -15.56
N GLY A 326 7.54 18.32 -15.72
CA GLY A 326 7.07 17.72 -16.97
C GLY A 326 6.07 18.58 -17.76
N LYS A 327 5.99 19.90 -17.54
CA LYS A 327 5.00 20.77 -18.19
C LYS A 327 5.08 20.74 -19.72
N ASP A 328 6.28 20.66 -20.26
CA ASP A 328 6.55 20.64 -21.71
C ASP A 328 6.79 19.23 -22.26
N ASP A 329 6.82 18.20 -21.38
CA ASP A 329 7.07 16.80 -21.73
C ASP A 329 6.53 15.91 -20.62
N PHE A 330 5.35 15.30 -20.84
CA PHE A 330 4.67 14.48 -19.86
C PHE A 330 5.52 13.33 -19.29
N THR A 331 6.53 12.89 -20.01
CA THR A 331 7.43 11.81 -19.55
C THR A 331 8.34 12.24 -18.40
N LYS A 332 8.41 13.55 -18.13
CA LYS A 332 9.17 14.14 -17.01
C LYS A 332 8.29 14.51 -15.82
N ILE A 333 6.97 14.30 -15.92
CA ILE A 333 6.08 14.48 -14.77
C ILE A 333 6.41 13.36 -13.75
N PRO A 334 6.84 13.69 -12.53
CA PRO A 334 7.04 12.68 -11.49
C PRO A 334 5.77 11.89 -11.26
N GLY A 335 5.84 10.55 -11.40
CA GLY A 335 4.69 9.66 -11.29
C GLY A 335 4.42 9.26 -9.84
N GLY A 336 3.21 9.50 -9.35
CA GLY A 336 2.77 9.09 -8.03
C GLY A 336 1.68 9.98 -7.44
N LEU A 337 0.98 9.45 -6.43
CA LEU A 337 -0.19 10.06 -5.79
C LEU A 337 -0.11 9.92 -4.27
N PRO A 338 -0.63 10.89 -3.49
CA PRO A 338 -0.91 10.69 -2.07
C PRO A 338 -2.17 9.83 -1.88
N GLY A 339 -2.19 8.98 -0.83
CA GLY A 339 -3.33 8.09 -0.56
C GLY A 339 -3.41 7.54 0.86
N VAL A 340 -2.30 7.46 1.59
CA VAL A 340 -2.19 6.70 2.85
C VAL A 340 -3.13 7.19 3.96
N GLN A 341 -3.45 8.48 4.04
CA GLN A 341 -4.37 9.04 5.02
C GLN A 341 -5.83 8.68 4.74
N THR A 342 -6.21 8.54 3.46
CA THR A 342 -7.61 8.44 3.05
C THR A 342 -8.05 7.05 2.62
N ARG A 343 -7.12 6.09 2.54
CA ARG A 343 -7.37 4.72 2.06
C ARG A 343 -8.53 4.03 2.78
N GLY A 344 -8.52 4.03 4.11
CA GLY A 344 -9.54 3.37 4.93
C GLY A 344 -10.92 4.00 4.76
N THR A 345 -11.01 5.33 4.82
CA THR A 345 -12.27 6.08 4.68
C THR A 345 -12.85 6.01 3.28
N LEU A 346 -11.99 6.01 2.23
CA LEU A 346 -12.42 5.79 0.84
C LEU A 346 -12.99 4.38 0.64
N LEU A 347 -12.31 3.36 1.16
CA LEU A 347 -12.76 1.98 1.01
C LEU A 347 -14.06 1.72 1.79
N TYR A 348 -14.21 2.32 2.98
CA TYR A 348 -15.46 2.27 3.72
C TYR A 348 -16.61 2.95 2.95
N THR A 349 -16.40 4.21 2.54
CA THR A 349 -17.43 5.02 1.86
C THR A 349 -17.89 4.39 0.55
N TYR A 350 -16.95 4.09 -0.35
CA TYR A 350 -17.26 3.66 -1.72
C TYR A 350 -17.30 2.14 -1.89
N GLY A 351 -16.89 1.39 -0.88
CA GLY A 351 -16.96 -0.07 -0.84
C GLY A 351 -18.05 -0.57 0.09
N VAL A 352 -17.90 -0.34 1.40
CA VAL A 352 -18.81 -0.89 2.43
C VAL A 352 -20.17 -0.22 2.38
N ARG A 353 -20.26 1.10 2.44
CA ARG A 353 -21.52 1.84 2.45
C ARG A 353 -22.33 1.64 1.16
N THR A 354 -21.68 1.37 0.05
CA THR A 354 -22.36 1.09 -1.23
C THR A 354 -22.71 -0.39 -1.42
N GLY A 355 -22.34 -1.26 -0.48
CA GLY A 355 -22.60 -2.70 -0.55
C GLY A 355 -21.76 -3.45 -1.59
N ARG A 356 -20.64 -2.88 -2.05
CA ARG A 356 -19.72 -3.56 -2.96
C ARG A 356 -18.85 -4.60 -2.25
N ILE A 357 -18.48 -4.33 -1.01
CA ILE A 357 -17.78 -5.23 -0.09
C ILE A 357 -18.42 -5.12 1.30
N THR A 358 -18.15 -6.11 2.17
CA THR A 358 -18.54 -6.03 3.57
C THR A 358 -17.45 -5.37 4.42
N GLN A 359 -17.76 -5.01 5.67
CA GLN A 359 -16.76 -4.48 6.60
C GLN A 359 -15.73 -5.55 7.00
N GLU A 360 -16.11 -6.83 7.02
CA GLU A 360 -15.20 -7.95 7.23
C GLU A 360 -14.21 -8.10 6.07
N GLN A 361 -14.70 -7.93 4.84
CA GLN A 361 -13.81 -7.88 3.65
C GLN A 361 -12.87 -6.69 3.71
N MET A 362 -13.35 -5.51 4.13
CA MET A 362 -12.49 -4.36 4.36
C MET A 362 -11.40 -4.66 5.42
N CYS A 363 -11.76 -5.34 6.51
CA CYS A 363 -10.81 -5.78 7.53
C CYS A 363 -9.74 -6.72 6.96
N ARG A 364 -10.15 -7.70 6.13
CA ARG A 364 -9.19 -8.56 5.42
C ARG A 364 -8.25 -7.76 4.53
N LEU A 365 -8.78 -6.88 3.69
CA LEU A 365 -8.05 -6.13 2.68
C LEU A 365 -7.05 -5.13 3.26
N LEU A 366 -7.38 -4.51 4.40
CA LEU A 366 -6.57 -3.46 5.00
C LEU A 366 -5.68 -3.92 6.15
N SER A 367 -5.98 -5.08 6.76
CA SER A 367 -5.29 -5.52 8.00
C SER A 367 -4.87 -6.98 7.94
N GLU A 368 -5.80 -7.91 7.94
CA GLU A 368 -5.53 -9.32 8.19
C GLU A 368 -4.69 -9.99 7.08
N ASN A 369 -5.07 -9.79 5.82
CA ASN A 369 -4.35 -10.38 4.69
C ASN A 369 -2.95 -9.80 4.57
N ALA A 370 -2.79 -8.47 4.73
CA ALA A 370 -1.49 -7.83 4.75
C ALA A 370 -0.62 -8.36 5.89
N ALA A 371 -1.19 -8.55 7.10
CA ALA A 371 -0.47 -9.12 8.22
C ALA A 371 0.02 -10.54 7.96
N LYS A 372 -0.82 -11.40 7.36
CA LYS A 372 -0.46 -12.77 6.97
C LYS A 372 0.57 -12.79 5.85
N LEU A 373 0.34 -12.01 4.80
CA LEU A 373 1.19 -11.93 3.62
C LEU A 373 2.62 -11.48 3.99
N TYR A 374 2.71 -10.49 4.87
CA TYR A 374 3.99 -9.90 5.27
C TYR A 374 4.55 -10.43 6.60
N GLY A 375 3.96 -11.49 7.16
CA GLY A 375 4.53 -12.24 8.28
C GLY A 375 4.51 -11.54 9.63
N VAL A 376 3.53 -10.68 9.89
CA VAL A 376 3.31 -10.01 11.20
C VAL A 376 2.06 -10.52 11.92
N TYR A 377 1.28 -11.39 11.29
CA TYR A 377 0.15 -12.05 11.95
C TYR A 377 0.65 -13.12 12.92
N PRO A 378 0.06 -13.29 14.10
CA PRO A 378 -1.10 -12.62 14.65
C PRO A 378 -0.76 -11.45 15.59
N ASN A 379 0.48 -11.00 15.63
CA ASN A 379 0.84 -9.85 16.47
C ASN A 379 0.09 -8.60 16.00
N LYS A 380 -0.04 -8.42 14.67
CA LYS A 380 -0.81 -7.34 14.05
C LYS A 380 -1.88 -7.92 13.10
N GLY A 381 -2.83 -7.07 12.69
CA GLY A 381 -3.88 -7.42 11.72
C GLY A 381 -5.09 -8.14 12.32
N VAL A 382 -5.18 -8.27 13.63
CA VAL A 382 -6.31 -8.89 14.33
C VAL A 382 -6.49 -8.31 15.74
N ILE A 383 -7.75 -8.16 16.19
CA ILE A 383 -8.08 -7.82 17.57
C ILE A 383 -8.35 -9.12 18.33
N ARG A 384 -7.36 -9.59 19.08
CA ARG A 384 -7.46 -10.78 19.93
C ARG A 384 -6.50 -10.74 21.11
N GLU A 385 -6.73 -11.57 22.10
CA GLU A 385 -5.82 -11.70 23.24
C GLU A 385 -4.41 -12.07 22.81
N GLY A 386 -3.41 -11.31 23.29
CA GLY A 386 -1.99 -11.47 22.99
C GLY A 386 -1.50 -10.67 21.80
N SER A 387 -2.37 -10.15 20.92
CA SER A 387 -1.97 -9.27 19.81
C SER A 387 -1.55 -7.90 20.33
N ASP A 388 -0.79 -7.16 19.52
CA ASP A 388 -0.50 -5.76 19.78
C ASP A 388 -1.82 -4.97 19.82
N ALA A 389 -1.91 -4.02 20.72
CA ALA A 389 -3.09 -3.17 20.83
C ALA A 389 -3.04 -2.06 19.76
N ASP A 390 -3.04 -2.48 18.49
CA ASP A 390 -3.21 -1.64 17.32
C ASP A 390 -4.67 -1.64 16.90
N ILE A 391 -5.38 -0.59 17.27
CA ILE A 391 -6.84 -0.52 17.11
C ILE A 391 -7.24 0.78 16.47
N VAL A 392 -8.03 0.69 15.42
CA VAL A 392 -8.71 1.82 14.78
C VAL A 392 -10.15 1.87 15.31
N VAL A 393 -10.49 2.93 16.01
CA VAL A 393 -11.88 3.28 16.36
C VAL A 393 -12.44 4.08 15.18
N PHE A 394 -13.37 3.49 14.47
CA PHE A 394 -13.95 4.07 13.26
C PHE A 394 -15.40 4.48 13.52
N ASP A 395 -15.73 5.74 13.27
CA ASP A 395 -17.09 6.25 13.38
C ASP A 395 -17.82 6.11 12.02
N PRO A 396 -18.78 5.19 11.89
CA PRO A 396 -19.46 4.93 10.62
C PRO A 396 -20.42 6.05 10.19
N GLU A 397 -20.81 6.94 11.10
CA GLU A 397 -21.81 8.00 10.85
C GLU A 397 -21.17 9.39 10.62
N LYS A 398 -19.86 9.52 10.87
CA LYS A 398 -19.17 10.79 10.68
C LYS A 398 -19.06 11.12 9.18
N GLU A 399 -19.34 12.37 8.84
CA GLU A 399 -19.22 12.85 7.45
C GLU A 399 -18.02 13.80 7.32
N ASN A 400 -17.33 13.70 6.19
CA ASN A 400 -16.18 14.56 5.89
C ASN A 400 -16.08 14.80 4.37
N VAL A 401 -15.22 15.73 3.96
CA VAL A 401 -14.88 16.00 2.55
C VAL A 401 -13.37 16.06 2.44
N ILE A 402 -12.83 15.31 1.49
CA ILE A 402 -11.38 15.32 1.24
C ILE A 402 -10.96 16.66 0.64
N SER A 403 -9.94 17.27 1.23
CA SER A 403 -9.36 18.50 0.70
C SER A 403 -7.85 18.57 0.99
N ALA A 404 -7.11 19.09 0.00
CA ALA A 404 -5.70 19.43 0.15
C ALA A 404 -5.45 20.50 1.23
N LYS A 405 -6.49 21.23 1.66
CA LYS A 405 -6.39 22.24 2.73
C LYS A 405 -6.38 21.64 4.13
N THR A 406 -6.84 20.40 4.29
CA THR A 406 -7.04 19.75 5.60
C THR A 406 -6.28 18.43 5.76
N HIS A 407 -5.70 17.90 4.69
CA HIS A 407 -4.88 16.70 4.77
C HIS A 407 -3.53 16.96 5.46
N LEU A 408 -2.87 15.91 5.90
CA LEU A 408 -1.57 15.98 6.57
C LEU A 408 -0.38 15.70 5.64
N TYR A 409 -0.64 15.42 4.38
CA TYR A 409 0.43 15.26 3.37
C TYR A 409 1.20 16.55 3.18
N HIS A 410 2.49 16.42 2.89
CA HIS A 410 3.36 17.55 2.57
C HIS A 410 3.29 17.91 1.07
N THR A 411 2.10 17.81 0.49
CA THR A 411 1.80 18.21 -0.90
C THR A 411 0.63 19.18 -0.95
N ASP A 412 0.52 19.95 -2.02
CA ASP A 412 -0.47 21.01 -2.24
C ASP A 412 -1.69 20.54 -3.03
N ASN A 413 -1.78 19.25 -3.32
CA ASN A 413 -2.85 18.66 -4.13
C ASN A 413 -3.33 17.33 -3.55
N ASN A 414 -4.56 16.96 -3.90
CA ASN A 414 -5.14 15.67 -3.54
C ASN A 414 -5.90 15.11 -4.74
N PRO A 415 -5.67 13.86 -5.18
CA PRO A 415 -6.38 13.26 -6.31
C PRO A 415 -7.88 13.06 -6.03
N TYR A 416 -8.28 13.04 -4.76
CA TYR A 416 -9.66 12.86 -4.31
C TYR A 416 -10.28 14.16 -3.82
N GLU A 417 -9.76 15.33 -4.21
CA GLU A 417 -10.29 16.65 -3.80
C GLU A 417 -11.80 16.74 -4.03
N GLY A 418 -12.55 17.10 -2.98
CA GLY A 418 -14.01 17.22 -3.01
C GLY A 418 -14.78 15.90 -2.87
N PHE A 419 -14.12 14.74 -2.72
CA PHE A 419 -14.82 13.48 -2.46
C PHE A 419 -15.47 13.53 -1.08
N LYS A 420 -16.77 13.20 -1.04
CA LYS A 420 -17.54 13.11 0.20
C LYS A 420 -17.29 11.76 0.84
N LEU A 421 -17.01 11.77 2.13
CA LEU A 421 -16.80 10.57 2.93
C LEU A 421 -17.99 10.36 3.87
N HIS A 422 -18.37 9.11 4.04
CA HIS A 422 -19.27 8.62 5.08
C HIS A 422 -18.51 7.58 5.91
N GLY A 423 -18.32 7.89 7.18
CA GLY A 423 -17.41 7.19 8.07
C GLY A 423 -16.01 7.81 8.05
N ASP A 424 -15.42 7.93 9.25
CA ASP A 424 -14.09 8.52 9.43
C ASP A 424 -13.40 7.94 10.67
N ILE A 425 -12.09 8.13 10.75
CA ILE A 425 -11.29 7.76 11.91
C ILE A 425 -11.68 8.67 13.07
N ASP A 426 -12.02 8.05 14.18
CA ASP A 426 -12.26 8.74 15.46
C ASP A 426 -10.98 8.73 16.30
N SER A 427 -10.48 7.54 16.61
CA SER A 427 -9.30 7.35 17.44
C SER A 427 -8.43 6.22 16.90
N VAL A 428 -7.13 6.29 17.17
CA VAL A 428 -6.18 5.20 16.86
C VAL A 428 -5.34 4.91 18.09
N TYR A 429 -5.22 3.63 18.40
CA TYR A 429 -4.29 3.10 19.38
C TYR A 429 -3.16 2.38 18.64
N LEU A 430 -1.92 2.73 18.95
CA LEU A 430 -0.72 2.08 18.45
C LEU A 430 0.01 1.42 19.61
N ARG A 431 0.04 0.10 19.64
CA ARG A 431 0.57 -0.67 20.78
C ARG A 431 0.06 -0.11 22.11
N GLY A 432 -1.26 0.10 22.18
CA GLY A 432 -1.97 0.59 23.36
C GLY A 432 -1.81 2.07 23.69
N ALA A 433 -0.91 2.80 23.04
CA ALA A 433 -0.83 4.24 23.16
C ALA A 433 -1.93 4.90 22.31
N HIS A 434 -2.70 5.82 22.91
CA HIS A 434 -3.69 6.62 22.18
C HIS A 434 -2.96 7.69 21.38
N VAL A 435 -2.87 7.54 20.08
CA VAL A 435 -2.04 8.38 19.18
C VAL A 435 -2.85 9.31 18.29
N VAL A 436 -4.13 8.98 18.05
CA VAL A 436 -5.08 9.83 17.31
C VAL A 436 -6.35 9.97 18.11
N GLN A 437 -6.85 11.18 18.26
CA GLN A 437 -8.12 11.50 18.91
C GLN A 437 -8.92 12.48 18.06
N ASP A 438 -10.21 12.22 17.85
CA ASP A 438 -11.11 13.04 17.02
C ASP A 438 -10.53 13.30 15.61
N GLY A 439 -9.83 12.32 15.05
CA GLY A 439 -9.15 12.41 13.76
C GLY A 439 -7.86 13.25 13.75
N LYS A 440 -7.37 13.68 14.92
CA LYS A 440 -6.14 14.47 15.06
C LYS A 440 -5.03 13.65 15.71
N VAL A 441 -3.84 13.72 15.14
CA VAL A 441 -2.65 13.13 15.75
C VAL A 441 -2.31 13.90 17.04
N ILE A 442 -2.26 13.18 18.15
CA ILE A 442 -1.98 13.74 19.49
C ILE A 442 -0.63 13.25 20.04
N LEU A 443 -0.05 12.24 19.43
CA LEU A 443 1.26 11.71 19.80
C LEU A 443 1.98 11.27 18.52
N GLU A 444 3.15 11.84 18.30
CA GLU A 444 3.98 11.61 17.09
C GLU A 444 5.26 10.83 17.43
N LYS A 445 5.93 10.30 16.41
CA LYS A 445 7.25 9.62 16.50
C LYS A 445 7.28 8.44 17.46
N THR A 446 6.16 7.70 17.52
CA THR A 446 6.02 6.52 18.36
C THR A 446 6.27 5.20 17.65
N GLY A 447 6.49 5.26 16.34
CA GLY A 447 6.71 4.10 15.48
C GLY A 447 8.01 3.37 15.80
N LYS A 448 7.96 2.05 15.63
CA LYS A 448 9.11 1.14 15.79
C LYS A 448 9.32 0.37 14.51
N TYR A 449 10.58 0.02 14.20
CA TYR A 449 10.89 -0.94 13.16
C TYR A 449 10.36 -2.32 13.54
N ILE A 450 9.61 -2.95 12.65
CA ILE A 450 9.02 -4.27 12.86
C ILE A 450 9.76 -5.30 11.99
N LYS A 451 10.50 -6.20 12.64
CA LYS A 451 11.06 -7.39 11.98
C LYS A 451 9.92 -8.35 11.64
N ARG A 452 9.81 -8.71 10.37
CA ARG A 452 8.74 -9.56 9.85
C ARG A 452 9.18 -11.02 9.74
N GLY A 453 8.22 -11.91 9.89
CA GLY A 453 8.38 -13.32 9.59
C GLY A 453 8.07 -13.66 8.13
N LYS A 454 8.03 -14.97 7.83
CA LYS A 454 7.67 -15.46 6.49
C LYS A 454 6.18 -15.30 6.21
N ASN A 455 5.83 -15.31 4.93
CA ASN A 455 4.46 -15.35 4.45
C ASN A 455 3.67 -16.52 5.05
N GLN A 456 2.44 -16.24 5.49
CA GLN A 456 1.53 -17.18 6.15
C GLN A 456 0.23 -17.41 5.34
N MET A 457 0.16 -16.92 4.09
CA MET A 457 -0.95 -17.12 3.17
C MET A 457 -0.73 -18.31 2.24
#